data_e254e7b91b76e4cfcd277957e67c968c
#
_entry.id   e254e7b91b76e4cfcd277957e67c968c
#
_cell.length_a   1.000
_cell.length_b   1.000
_cell.length_c   1.000
_cell.angle_alpha   90.00
_cell.angle_beta   90.00
_cell.angle_gamma   90.00
#
_symmetry.space_group_name_H-M   'P 1'
#
loop_
_entity.id
_entity.type
_entity.pdbx_description
1 polymer ?
#
loop_
_entity_poly.entity_id
_entity_poly.type
_entity_poly.pdbx_seq_one_letter_code
_entity_poly.pdbx_strand_id
1 'polypeptide(L)'
;MSGIELFDRPIAFQRAFVDLGVGITGALMLSQCIYWHGRTSNKDGWFYKSQSDWEAETGMTRREQETARKRLEKAGFLEEIRKGVPAKLYFRVNVDALETALKALSSRMAESANQECTDGATSMAE
;
A
#
# COMPACT_ATOMS: atom_id res chain seq x y z
N MET A 1 -7.34 -32.21 -1.06
CA MET A 1 -6.36 -31.17 -1.31
C MET A 1 -6.95 -29.81 -1.57
N SER A 2 -8.23 -29.73 -1.56
CA SER A 2 -8.92 -28.48 -1.86
C SER A 2 -8.51 -27.33 -0.94
N GLY A 3 -8.19 -27.62 0.33
CA GLY A 3 -7.79 -26.58 1.25
C GLY A 3 -6.53 -25.83 0.85
N ILE A 4 -5.58 -26.53 0.25
CA ILE A 4 -4.33 -25.92 -0.20
C ILE A 4 -4.56 -25.06 -1.43
N GLU A 5 -5.49 -25.48 -2.28
CA GLU A 5 -5.83 -24.73 -3.49
C GLU A 5 -6.41 -23.35 -3.19
N LEU A 6 -7.08 -23.22 -2.04
CA LEU A 6 -7.64 -21.94 -1.62
C LEU A 6 -6.56 -20.89 -1.33
N PHE A 7 -5.32 -21.31 -1.16
CA PHE A 7 -4.22 -20.40 -0.84
C PHE A 7 -3.31 -20.12 -2.03
N ASP A 8 -3.74 -20.46 -3.24
CA ASP A 8 -2.93 -20.27 -4.45
C ASP A 8 -2.64 -18.83 -4.80
N ARG A 9 -3.44 -17.90 -4.29
CA ARG A 9 -3.32 -16.48 -4.66
C ARG A 9 -3.05 -15.60 -3.45
N PRO A 10 -1.86 -15.71 -2.88
CA PRO A 10 -1.51 -14.82 -1.78
C PRO A 10 -1.35 -13.40 -2.30
N ILE A 11 -1.71 -12.45 -1.46
CA ILE A 11 -1.52 -11.04 -1.76
C ILE A 11 -0.24 -10.58 -1.08
N ALA A 12 0.66 -9.96 -1.84
CA ALA A 12 1.87 -9.39 -1.27
C ALA A 12 1.49 -8.18 -0.41
N PHE A 13 2.02 -8.14 0.78
CA PHE A 13 1.74 -7.08 1.74
C PHE A 13 3.04 -6.52 2.28
N GLN A 14 3.27 -5.22 2.05
CA GLN A 14 4.49 -4.57 2.49
C GLN A 14 4.30 -3.99 3.89
N ARG A 15 4.95 -4.60 4.86
CA ARG A 15 4.90 -4.16 6.26
C ARG A 15 5.28 -2.68 6.41
N ALA A 16 6.26 -2.23 5.64
CA ALA A 16 6.73 -0.84 5.69
C ALA A 16 5.63 0.17 5.38
N PHE A 17 4.64 -0.20 4.56
CA PHE A 17 3.55 0.72 4.23
C PHE A 17 2.65 1.02 5.42
N VAL A 18 2.53 0.08 6.35
CA VAL A 18 1.77 0.32 7.58
C VAL A 18 2.40 1.47 8.37
N ASP A 19 3.73 1.50 8.38
CA ASP A 19 4.48 2.51 9.12
C ASP A 19 4.37 3.91 8.49
N LEU A 20 3.84 4.00 7.28
CA LEU A 20 3.57 5.29 6.63
C LEU A 20 2.32 5.98 7.17
N GLY A 21 1.57 5.30 8.04
CA GLY A 21 0.41 5.90 8.68
C GLY A 21 -0.91 5.73 7.93
N VAL A 22 -0.95 4.86 6.92
CA VAL A 22 -2.16 4.64 6.12
C VAL A 22 -3.03 3.49 6.65
N GLY A 23 -2.62 2.85 7.73
CA GLY A 23 -3.34 1.73 8.31
C GLY A 23 -3.12 0.44 7.54
N ILE A 24 -3.64 -0.66 8.08
CA ILE A 24 -3.47 -1.99 7.45
C ILE A 24 -4.19 -2.06 6.12
N THR A 25 -5.43 -1.60 6.04
CA THR A 25 -6.19 -1.63 4.79
C THR A 25 -5.56 -0.72 3.73
N GLY A 26 -5.05 0.45 4.16
CA GLY A 26 -4.34 1.35 3.25
C GLY A 26 -3.06 0.72 2.72
N ALA A 27 -2.30 0.05 3.60
CA ALA A 27 -1.07 -0.63 3.20
C ALA A 27 -1.36 -1.79 2.24
N LEU A 28 -2.43 -2.54 2.49
CA LEU A 28 -2.84 -3.62 1.61
C LEU A 28 -3.24 -3.09 0.23
N MET A 29 -4.06 -2.04 0.21
CA MET A 29 -4.47 -1.42 -1.04
C MET A 29 -3.28 -0.85 -1.81
N LEU A 30 -2.37 -0.17 -1.12
CA LEU A 30 -1.18 0.40 -1.75
C LEU A 30 -0.30 -0.70 -2.34
N SER A 31 -0.13 -1.82 -1.64
CA SER A 31 0.64 -2.96 -2.15
C SER A 31 0.04 -3.49 -3.45
N GLN A 32 -1.29 -3.61 -3.51
CA GLN A 32 -1.98 -4.04 -4.73
C GLN A 32 -1.84 -3.00 -5.85
N CYS A 33 -1.89 -1.72 -5.50
CA CYS A 33 -1.70 -0.65 -6.48
C CYS A 33 -0.32 -0.70 -7.11
N ILE A 34 0.72 -0.98 -6.32
CA ILE A 34 2.09 -1.13 -6.83
C ILE A 34 2.16 -2.32 -7.77
N TYR A 35 1.51 -3.42 -7.42
CA TYR A 35 1.45 -4.60 -8.28
C TYR A 35 0.87 -4.25 -9.65
N TRP A 36 -0.27 -3.53 -9.66
CA TRP A 36 -0.93 -3.16 -10.92
C TRP A 36 -0.20 -2.05 -11.65
N HIS A 37 0.44 -1.14 -10.92
CA HIS A 37 1.26 -0.09 -11.52
C HIS A 37 2.34 -0.68 -12.44
N GLY A 38 2.97 -1.77 -12.01
CA GLY A 38 4.00 -2.41 -12.81
C GLY A 38 3.46 -3.24 -13.98
N ARG A 39 2.15 -3.46 -14.04
CA ARG A 39 1.53 -4.33 -15.06
C ARG A 39 0.59 -3.61 -16.01
N THR A 40 0.25 -2.37 -15.73
CA THR A 40 -0.64 -1.62 -16.63
C THR A 40 0.06 -1.28 -17.93
N SER A 41 -0.71 -1.26 -19.01
CA SER A 41 -0.20 -0.85 -20.33
C SER A 41 -0.22 0.66 -20.50
N ASN A 42 -0.84 1.38 -19.58
CA ASN A 42 -0.92 2.84 -19.66
C ASN A 42 0.44 3.46 -19.36
N LYS A 43 0.89 4.38 -20.20
CA LYS A 43 2.20 5.02 -20.08
C LYS A 43 2.37 5.81 -18.79
N ASP A 44 1.27 6.37 -18.29
CA ASP A 44 1.30 7.20 -17.08
C ASP A 44 1.04 6.40 -15.81
N GLY A 45 0.82 5.09 -15.95
CA GLY A 45 0.62 4.21 -14.80
C GLY A 45 -0.82 4.10 -14.31
N TRP A 46 -1.78 4.63 -15.06
CA TRP A 46 -3.19 4.51 -14.69
C TRP A 46 -3.70 3.10 -14.89
N PHE A 47 -4.50 2.62 -13.98
CA PHE A 47 -5.19 1.34 -14.12
C PHE A 47 -6.62 1.46 -13.59
N TYR A 48 -7.51 0.66 -14.15
CA TYR A 48 -8.90 0.60 -13.74
C TYR A 48 -9.14 -0.60 -12.84
N LYS A 49 -9.91 -0.40 -11.79
CA LYS A 49 -10.31 -1.48 -10.92
C LYS A 49 -11.65 -1.14 -10.28
N SER A 50 -12.62 -2.04 -10.41
CA SER A 50 -13.95 -1.83 -9.82
C SER A 50 -13.96 -2.21 -8.34
N GLN A 51 -15.03 -1.85 -7.64
CA GLN A 51 -15.22 -2.25 -6.26
C GLN A 51 -15.23 -3.78 -6.12
N SER A 52 -15.87 -4.45 -7.09
CA SER A 52 -15.91 -5.92 -7.11
C SER A 52 -14.52 -6.51 -7.28
N ASP A 53 -13.70 -5.90 -8.11
CA ASP A 53 -12.31 -6.33 -8.31
C ASP A 53 -11.50 -6.20 -7.03
N TRP A 54 -11.65 -5.05 -6.34
CA TRP A 54 -10.95 -4.85 -5.07
C TRP A 54 -11.38 -5.88 -4.03
N GLU A 55 -12.69 -6.13 -3.95
CA GLU A 55 -13.21 -7.11 -2.99
C GLU A 55 -12.69 -8.51 -3.31
N ALA A 56 -12.72 -8.90 -4.59
CA ALA A 56 -12.26 -10.22 -5.01
C ALA A 56 -10.77 -10.42 -4.73
N GLU A 57 -9.96 -9.37 -4.90
CA GLU A 57 -8.52 -9.47 -4.71
C GLU A 57 -8.08 -9.35 -3.27
N THR A 58 -8.72 -8.48 -2.51
CA THR A 58 -8.26 -8.13 -1.16
C THR A 58 -9.19 -8.56 -0.05
N GLY A 59 -10.43 -8.87 -0.37
CA GLY A 59 -11.44 -9.16 0.65
C GLY A 59 -11.98 -7.93 1.35
N MET A 60 -11.53 -6.74 0.97
CA MET A 60 -12.01 -5.50 1.60
C MET A 60 -13.44 -5.20 1.22
N THR A 61 -14.25 -4.83 2.21
CA THR A 61 -15.60 -4.35 1.99
C THR A 61 -15.55 -2.97 1.31
N ARG A 62 -16.69 -2.53 0.78
CA ARG A 62 -16.79 -1.20 0.18
C ARG A 62 -16.32 -0.11 1.14
N ARG A 63 -16.72 -0.19 2.39
CA ARG A 63 -16.35 0.79 3.41
C ARG A 63 -14.84 0.80 3.66
N GLU A 64 -14.24 -0.39 3.75
CA GLU A 64 -12.81 -0.52 3.94
C GLU A 64 -12.03 0.04 2.76
N GLN A 65 -12.53 -0.21 1.55
CA GLN A 65 -11.95 0.35 0.33
C GLN A 65 -12.00 1.88 0.35
N GLU A 66 -13.14 2.45 0.69
CA GLU A 66 -13.30 3.91 0.75
C GLU A 66 -12.37 4.53 1.77
N THR A 67 -12.27 3.92 2.95
CA THR A 67 -11.38 4.41 4.00
C THR A 67 -9.92 4.35 3.55
N ALA A 68 -9.53 3.24 2.94
CA ALA A 68 -8.16 3.06 2.45
C ALA A 68 -7.83 4.08 1.36
N ARG A 69 -8.74 4.26 0.40
CA ARG A 69 -8.55 5.22 -0.68
C ARG A 69 -8.36 6.64 -0.15
N LYS A 70 -9.22 7.05 0.78
CA LYS A 70 -9.13 8.39 1.37
C LYS A 70 -7.82 8.61 2.10
N ARG A 71 -7.36 7.61 2.84
CA ARG A 71 -6.08 7.70 3.54
C ARG A 71 -4.91 7.82 2.58
N LEU A 72 -4.92 7.02 1.51
CA LEU A 72 -3.86 7.04 0.51
C LEU A 72 -3.84 8.35 -0.28
N GLU A 73 -5.01 8.87 -0.64
CA GLU A 73 -5.11 10.15 -1.32
C GLU A 73 -4.64 11.30 -0.43
N LYS A 74 -5.07 11.30 0.82
CA LYS A 74 -4.67 12.33 1.78
C LYS A 74 -3.17 12.33 2.00
N ALA A 75 -2.57 11.15 2.03
CA ALA A 75 -1.13 11.01 2.18
C ALA A 75 -0.36 11.37 0.90
N GLY A 76 -1.06 11.48 -0.22
CA GLY A 76 -0.44 11.83 -1.49
C GLY A 76 0.12 10.66 -2.28
N PHE A 77 -0.16 9.43 -1.87
CA PHE A 77 0.39 8.23 -2.50
C PHE A 77 -0.46 7.69 -3.65
N LEU A 78 -1.73 8.05 -3.69
CA LEU A 78 -2.67 7.53 -4.69
C LEU A 78 -3.43 8.68 -5.33
N GLU A 79 -3.58 8.61 -6.64
CA GLU A 79 -4.39 9.55 -7.40
C GLU A 79 -5.56 8.79 -8.01
N GLU A 80 -6.72 9.43 -8.08
CA GLU A 80 -7.93 8.85 -8.65
C GLU A 80 -8.50 9.77 -9.70
N ILE A 81 -9.09 9.20 -10.74
CA ILE A 81 -9.77 9.95 -11.77
C ILE A 81 -10.97 9.15 -12.25
N ARG A 82 -12.10 9.83 -12.44
CA ARG A 82 -13.28 9.23 -13.04
C ARG A 82 -13.36 9.66 -14.49
N LYS A 83 -13.53 8.72 -15.39
CA LYS A 83 -13.71 9.05 -16.80
C LYS A 83 -14.47 7.96 -17.54
N GLY A 84 -15.04 8.33 -18.66
CA GLY A 84 -15.80 7.41 -19.50
C GLY A 84 -17.29 7.51 -19.25
N VAL A 85 -18.07 6.83 -20.11
CA VAL A 85 -19.52 6.75 -20.01
C VAL A 85 -19.91 5.28 -20.22
N PRO A 86 -20.34 4.57 -19.18
CA PRO A 86 -20.46 5.01 -17.78
C PRO A 86 -19.11 5.32 -17.15
N ALA A 87 -19.10 6.19 -16.15
CA ALA A 87 -17.87 6.62 -15.50
C ALA A 87 -17.22 5.47 -14.76
N LYS A 88 -15.92 5.31 -14.96
CA LYS A 88 -15.09 4.30 -14.30
C LYS A 88 -14.01 4.99 -13.49
N LEU A 89 -13.65 4.40 -12.36
CA LEU A 89 -12.64 4.95 -11.48
C LEU A 89 -11.27 4.35 -11.80
N TYR A 90 -10.35 5.22 -12.18
CA TYR A 90 -8.97 4.84 -12.47
C TYR A 90 -8.06 5.29 -11.34
N PHE A 91 -6.99 4.56 -11.13
CA PHE A 91 -6.04 4.79 -10.06
C PHE A 91 -4.63 4.91 -10.60
N ARG A 92 -3.83 5.72 -9.94
CA ARG A 92 -2.40 5.83 -10.24
C ARG A 92 -1.62 6.03 -8.94
N VAL A 93 -0.52 5.31 -8.78
CA VAL A 93 0.37 5.50 -7.65
C VAL A 93 1.27 6.71 -7.92
N ASN A 94 1.38 7.59 -6.93
CA ASN A 94 2.34 8.68 -7.00
C ASN A 94 3.68 8.14 -6.49
N VAL A 95 4.50 7.66 -7.40
CA VAL A 95 5.76 6.98 -7.08
C VAL A 95 6.72 7.92 -6.36
N ASP A 96 6.81 9.16 -6.82
CA ASP A 96 7.74 10.13 -6.21
C ASP A 96 7.39 10.42 -4.76
N ALA A 97 6.11 10.63 -4.46
CA ALA A 97 5.67 10.87 -3.10
C ALA A 97 5.91 9.66 -2.21
N LEU A 98 5.65 8.47 -2.76
CA LEU A 98 5.85 7.23 -2.02
C LEU A 98 7.34 7.00 -1.73
N GLU A 99 8.19 7.18 -2.73
CA GLU A 99 9.64 7.02 -2.56
C GLU A 99 10.20 7.99 -1.53
N THR A 100 9.76 9.24 -1.57
CA THR A 100 10.18 10.25 -0.60
C THR A 100 9.78 9.83 0.81
N ALA A 101 8.55 9.37 0.99
CA ALA A 101 8.05 8.93 2.29
C ALA A 101 8.81 7.71 2.80
N LEU A 102 9.11 6.75 1.92
CA LEU A 102 9.84 5.55 2.30
C LEU A 102 11.29 5.86 2.68
N LYS A 103 11.93 6.79 1.99
CA LYS A 103 13.28 7.23 2.35
C LYS A 103 13.31 7.91 3.70
N ALA A 104 12.33 8.77 3.98
CA ALA A 104 12.21 9.43 5.27
C ALA A 104 11.97 8.42 6.39
N LEU A 105 11.13 7.42 6.13
CA LEU A 105 10.84 6.35 7.08
C LEU A 105 12.09 5.51 7.36
N SER A 106 12.83 5.17 6.31
CA SER A 106 14.06 4.40 6.43
C SER A 106 15.10 5.13 7.29
N SER A 107 15.25 6.43 7.09
CA SER A 107 16.15 7.25 7.89
C SER A 107 15.75 7.28 9.35
N ARG A 108 14.46 7.45 9.63
CA ARG A 108 13.96 7.45 11.01
C ARG A 108 14.16 6.10 11.70
N MET A 109 13.92 5.03 10.98
CA MET A 109 14.12 3.68 11.50
C MET A 109 15.59 3.39 11.78
N ALA A 110 16.49 3.84 10.92
CA ALA A 110 17.92 3.68 11.12
C ALA A 110 18.39 4.42 12.37
N GLU A 111 17.94 5.64 12.57
CA GLU A 111 18.25 6.43 13.76
C GLU A 111 17.71 5.76 15.01
N SER A 112 16.48 5.31 14.97
CA SER A 112 15.84 4.64 16.10
C SER A 112 16.55 3.32 16.43
N ALA A 113 16.91 2.55 15.42
CA ALA A 113 17.63 1.29 15.62
C ALA A 113 19.01 1.54 16.23
N ASN A 114 19.70 2.59 15.80
CA ASN A 114 21.00 2.96 16.35
C ASN A 114 20.89 3.34 17.83
N GLN A 115 19.87 4.12 18.18
CA GLN A 115 19.62 4.50 19.55
C GLN A 115 19.28 3.28 20.41
N GLU A 116 18.43 2.42 19.92
CA GLU A 116 18.04 1.21 20.60
C GLU A 116 19.23 0.28 20.84
N CYS A 117 20.08 0.14 19.85
CA CYS A 117 21.28 -0.67 20.00
C CYS A 117 22.21 -0.11 21.06
N THR A 118 22.36 1.21 21.11
CA THR A 118 23.18 1.86 22.13
C THR A 118 22.61 1.64 23.52
N ASP A 119 21.33 1.88 23.68
CA ASP A 119 20.64 1.70 24.95
C ASP A 119 20.66 0.24 25.37
N GLY A 120 20.40 -0.66 24.43
CA GLY A 120 20.43 -2.09 24.67
C GLY A 120 21.81 -2.58 25.13
N ALA A 121 22.84 -2.08 24.48
CA ALA A 121 24.21 -2.42 24.87
C ALA A 121 24.50 -1.96 26.30
N THR A 122 24.05 -0.77 26.65
CA THR A 122 24.23 -0.22 27.98
C THR A 122 23.51 -1.09 29.01
N SER A 123 22.26 -1.43 28.72
CA SER A 123 21.48 -2.30 29.60
C SER A 123 22.13 -3.66 29.80
N MET A 124 22.63 -4.22 28.74
CA MET A 124 23.24 -5.54 28.79
C MET A 124 24.57 -5.54 29.50
N ALA A 125 25.24 -4.42 29.55
CA ALA A 125 26.49 -4.29 30.26
C ALA A 125 26.31 -4.30 31.78
N GLU A 126 25.12 -3.99 32.22
CA GLU A 126 24.78 -4.04 33.64
C GLU A 126 24.48 -5.46 34.11
#